data_5ed0c6b53ce091ba17e06e62990d79ec
#
_entry.id   5ed0c6b53ce091ba17e06e62990d79ec
#
_cell.length_a   1.000
_cell.length_b   1.000
_cell.length_c   1.000
_cell.angle_alpha   90.00
_cell.angle_beta   90.00
_cell.angle_gamma   90.00
#
_symmetry.space_group_name_H-M   'P 1'
#
loop_
_entity.id
_entity.type
_entity.pdbx_description
1 polymer ?
#
loop_
_entity_poly.entity_id
_entity_poly.type
_entity_poly.pdbx_seq_one_letter_code
_entity_poly.pdbx_strand_id
1 'polypeptide(L)'
;MMRVDRWTPSDNLKLEPNALVAATEIDRNLALTAGPGAGKTEMLAQRADFLLRTGTCRYPKRILAISFKVDASQNLKARVRKRCGLELAARFDSHTFHAFAKRLIDRFRLVLTGTDALDADYSIGQRRVQRQSITFQDMVPLAVTIVESSDIARNAIRQTYSHVFLDEFQDCTKEQYALITACFLGSAAKFVAVGDTKQRIMGWAGALEGIFETYAADFEAEALNLYQNFRSAPRLRRMQNAMVRVMDPPAALDDAELPGEDGEIEVLHFKNATEEASYLADAIDSWMDKEAIEPSEIAVLVSKQQNLYCQELRSALQERKVPFREEDQAQDFASEPVVRLVTDFLLVVSGSAQPEAFRRLLEAVVYSEGLDDEQEYRARSRWDRFVADNRQKIATGELYPGDRAALAKLAQELIDVIGRDAVVAFSADYAQGNRLDQLIEGTVARISDLVEDGTDLSAALAAFSADRAVRIMSIHKSKGLEFHTVIVMGVEQQTFWGKIEEERAAYFVGISRAKQRLVLTICDHRDRPDGAPRWTSQRTAHAEFLGYAETYA
;
A
#
# COMPACT_ATOMS: atom_id res chain seq x y z
N MET A 1 -19.64 -7.40 26.78
CA MET A 1 -20.03 -7.48 25.35
C MET A 1 -21.17 -6.53 25.10
N MET A 2 -21.10 -5.78 24.00
CA MET A 2 -22.17 -4.88 23.56
C MET A 2 -23.26 -5.70 22.83
N ARG A 3 -24.54 -5.31 22.96
CA ARG A 3 -25.59 -5.94 22.16
C ARG A 3 -25.50 -5.48 20.70
N VAL A 4 -25.78 -6.39 19.76
CA VAL A 4 -25.71 -6.13 18.30
C VAL A 4 -26.59 -4.91 17.90
N ASP A 5 -27.80 -4.81 18.46
CA ASP A 5 -28.75 -3.74 18.22
C ASP A 5 -28.37 -2.36 18.83
N ARG A 6 -27.32 -2.32 19.64
CA ARG A 6 -26.81 -1.08 20.26
C ARG A 6 -25.49 -0.60 19.67
N TRP A 7 -24.92 -1.36 18.75
CA TRP A 7 -23.69 -0.94 18.11
C TRP A 7 -23.96 0.20 17.12
N THR A 8 -23.10 1.19 17.16
CA THR A 8 -23.05 2.29 16.18
C THR A 8 -21.62 2.47 15.73
N PRO A 9 -21.38 2.97 14.51
CA PRO A 9 -20.04 3.24 14.03
C PRO A 9 -19.24 4.10 15.01
N SER A 10 -18.00 3.70 15.29
CA SER A 10 -17.13 4.44 16.21
C SER A 10 -16.76 5.82 15.65
N ASP A 11 -16.43 6.76 16.56
CA ASP A 11 -16.16 8.19 16.26
C ASP A 11 -17.35 8.93 15.61
N ASN A 12 -18.59 8.49 15.85
CA ASN A 12 -19.81 9.07 15.25
C ASN A 12 -19.79 9.16 13.72
N LEU A 13 -19.02 8.27 13.06
CA LEU A 13 -18.97 8.24 11.61
C LEU A 13 -20.31 7.80 11.03
N LYS A 14 -20.72 8.47 9.96
CA LYS A 14 -21.89 8.05 9.17
C LYS A 14 -21.40 7.19 8.02
N LEU A 15 -21.70 5.90 8.08
CA LEU A 15 -21.50 4.99 6.96
C LEU A 15 -22.65 5.15 5.97
N GLU A 16 -22.37 5.00 4.69
CA GLU A 16 -23.45 4.86 3.70
C GLU A 16 -24.27 3.56 3.97
N PRO A 17 -25.51 3.44 3.47
CA PRO A 17 -26.37 2.31 3.77
C PRO A 17 -25.73 0.95 3.53
N ASN A 18 -25.11 0.73 2.36
CA ASN A 18 -24.46 -0.53 2.02
C ASN A 18 -23.20 -0.80 2.86
N ALA A 19 -22.42 0.24 3.20
CA ALA A 19 -21.30 0.12 4.12
C ALA A 19 -21.76 -0.26 5.53
N LEU A 20 -22.89 0.27 6.00
CA LEU A 20 -23.48 -0.10 7.29
C LEU A 20 -23.97 -1.56 7.28
N VAL A 21 -24.66 -1.98 6.21
CA VAL A 21 -25.04 -3.38 6.01
C VAL A 21 -23.82 -4.27 6.02
N ALA A 22 -22.78 -3.94 5.24
CA ALA A 22 -21.55 -4.70 5.19
C ALA A 22 -20.81 -4.76 6.54
N ALA A 23 -20.81 -3.67 7.30
CA ALA A 23 -20.17 -3.63 8.63
C ALA A 23 -20.89 -4.53 9.65
N THR A 24 -22.21 -4.67 9.56
CA THR A 24 -23.04 -5.37 10.55
C THR A 24 -23.52 -6.75 10.13
N GLU A 25 -23.24 -7.18 8.90
CA GLU A 25 -23.64 -8.51 8.40
C GLU A 25 -22.95 -9.64 9.17
N ILE A 26 -23.70 -10.62 9.65
CA ILE A 26 -23.19 -11.72 10.48
C ILE A 26 -23.37 -13.10 9.86
N ASP A 27 -24.28 -13.26 8.91
CA ASP A 27 -24.71 -14.57 8.40
C ASP A 27 -24.19 -14.87 7.00
N ARG A 28 -24.01 -13.84 6.16
CA ARG A 28 -23.66 -13.98 4.74
C ARG A 28 -22.20 -13.64 4.47
N ASN A 29 -21.65 -14.24 3.45
CA ASN A 29 -20.41 -13.78 2.83
C ASN A 29 -20.71 -12.60 1.89
N LEU A 30 -19.78 -11.68 1.75
CA LEU A 30 -19.99 -10.45 0.99
C LEU A 30 -18.90 -10.25 -0.07
N ALA A 31 -19.33 -9.86 -1.26
CA ALA A 31 -18.47 -9.39 -2.35
C ALA A 31 -18.75 -7.90 -2.58
N LEU A 32 -17.86 -7.03 -2.08
CA LEU A 32 -18.05 -5.59 -2.14
C LEU A 32 -17.23 -4.97 -3.26
N THR A 33 -17.93 -4.41 -4.23
CA THR A 33 -17.30 -3.51 -5.20
C THR A 33 -17.46 -2.07 -4.74
N ALA A 34 -16.38 -1.32 -4.78
CA ALA A 34 -16.34 0.00 -4.19
C ALA A 34 -15.42 0.91 -4.99
N GLY A 35 -15.93 2.03 -5.45
CA GLY A 35 -15.17 3.04 -6.16
C GLY A 35 -14.01 3.64 -5.35
N PRO A 36 -13.18 4.47 -5.99
CA PRO A 36 -12.14 5.22 -5.29
C PRO A 36 -12.76 6.10 -4.21
N GLY A 37 -12.10 6.18 -3.06
CA GLY A 37 -12.60 7.03 -1.95
C GLY A 37 -13.87 6.54 -1.26
N ALA A 38 -14.41 5.37 -1.61
CA ALA A 38 -15.66 4.84 -1.00
C ALA A 38 -15.50 4.34 0.46
N GLY A 39 -14.37 4.58 1.09
CA GLY A 39 -14.18 4.22 2.50
C GLY A 39 -14.01 2.72 2.76
N LYS A 40 -13.55 1.93 1.78
CA LYS A 40 -13.32 0.47 1.90
C LYS A 40 -12.63 0.06 3.20
N THR A 41 -11.45 0.63 3.44
CA THR A 41 -10.62 0.31 4.62
C THR A 41 -11.30 0.74 5.92
N GLU A 42 -12.03 1.85 5.91
CA GLU A 42 -12.81 2.30 7.07
C GLU A 42 -13.97 1.35 7.37
N MET A 43 -14.70 0.94 6.35
CA MET A 43 -15.79 -0.03 6.50
C MET A 43 -15.27 -1.35 7.08
N LEU A 44 -14.12 -1.87 6.61
CA LEU A 44 -13.51 -3.08 7.18
C LEU A 44 -13.11 -2.88 8.65
N ALA A 45 -12.60 -1.70 9.01
CA ALA A 45 -12.26 -1.38 10.41
C ALA A 45 -13.51 -1.31 11.30
N GLN A 46 -14.59 -0.71 10.83
CA GLN A 46 -15.87 -0.67 11.52
C GLN A 46 -16.50 -2.07 11.65
N ARG A 47 -16.38 -2.91 10.61
CA ARG A 47 -16.79 -4.31 10.68
C ARG A 47 -16.00 -5.08 11.74
N ALA A 48 -14.68 -4.90 11.81
CA ALA A 48 -13.87 -5.52 12.85
C ALA A 48 -14.30 -5.05 14.26
N ASP A 49 -14.57 -3.75 14.43
CA ASP A 49 -15.08 -3.19 15.68
C ASP A 49 -16.43 -3.83 16.06
N PHE A 50 -17.36 -3.89 15.11
CA PHE A 50 -18.65 -4.55 15.32
C PHE A 50 -18.49 -6.00 15.78
N LEU A 51 -17.75 -6.81 15.03
CA LEU A 51 -17.59 -8.24 15.29
C LEU A 51 -16.90 -8.54 16.64
N LEU A 52 -15.90 -7.74 17.00
CA LEU A 52 -15.14 -7.91 18.24
C LEU A 52 -15.91 -7.37 19.45
N ARG A 53 -16.52 -6.19 19.34
CA ARG A 53 -17.19 -5.52 20.45
C ARG A 53 -18.52 -6.17 20.81
N THR A 54 -19.25 -6.67 19.82
CA THR A 54 -20.50 -7.43 20.05
C THR A 54 -20.25 -8.87 20.47
N GLY A 55 -19.03 -9.40 20.27
CA GLY A 55 -18.70 -10.79 20.52
C GLY A 55 -19.22 -11.76 19.44
N THR A 56 -19.63 -11.24 18.27
CA THR A 56 -19.96 -12.06 17.10
C THR A 56 -18.74 -12.89 16.68
N CYS A 57 -17.54 -12.30 16.67
CA CYS A 57 -16.30 -13.04 16.69
C CYS A 57 -16.03 -13.52 18.12
N ARG A 58 -16.45 -14.75 18.45
CA ARG A 58 -16.35 -15.32 19.79
C ARG A 58 -14.89 -15.58 20.21
N TYR A 59 -14.54 -15.27 21.46
CA TYR A 59 -13.25 -15.69 22.02
C TYR A 59 -13.15 -17.22 22.07
N PRO A 60 -12.01 -17.85 21.74
CA PRO A 60 -10.71 -17.27 21.35
C PRO A 60 -10.53 -17.05 19.84
N LYS A 61 -11.59 -17.14 19.05
CA LYS A 61 -11.55 -16.91 17.59
C LYS A 61 -11.01 -15.52 17.26
N ARG A 62 -10.42 -15.43 16.06
CA ARG A 62 -9.75 -14.22 15.54
C ARG A 62 -10.35 -13.81 14.19
N ILE A 63 -10.07 -12.59 13.78
CA ILE A 63 -10.35 -12.08 12.44
C ILE A 63 -9.03 -12.10 11.66
N LEU A 64 -9.02 -12.65 10.45
CA LEU A 64 -7.91 -12.59 9.51
C LEU A 64 -8.22 -11.54 8.45
N ALA A 65 -7.33 -10.60 8.24
CA ALA A 65 -7.35 -9.71 7.08
C ALA A 65 -6.15 -10.01 6.19
N ILE A 66 -6.39 -10.14 4.89
CA ILE A 66 -5.34 -10.33 3.89
C ILE A 66 -5.42 -9.17 2.90
N SER A 67 -4.33 -8.43 2.76
CA SER A 67 -4.19 -7.30 1.84
C SER A 67 -3.11 -7.60 0.80
N PHE A 68 -3.18 -6.93 -0.34
CA PHE A 68 -2.21 -7.13 -1.40
C PHE A 68 -0.85 -6.47 -1.07
N LYS A 69 -0.87 -5.32 -0.40
CA LYS A 69 0.32 -4.54 -0.04
C LYS A 69 0.53 -4.48 1.47
N VAL A 70 1.80 -4.36 1.88
CA VAL A 70 2.19 -4.23 3.29
C VAL A 70 1.56 -2.99 3.92
N ASP A 71 1.63 -1.83 3.24
CA ASP A 71 1.07 -0.57 3.75
C ASP A 71 -0.45 -0.65 3.96
N ALA A 72 -1.18 -1.32 3.05
CA ALA A 72 -2.61 -1.55 3.19
C ALA A 72 -2.91 -2.39 4.44
N SER A 73 -2.15 -3.46 4.67
CA SER A 73 -2.26 -4.31 5.84
C SER A 73 -1.99 -3.55 7.15
N GLN A 74 -0.94 -2.73 7.18
CA GLN A 74 -0.59 -1.91 8.33
C GLN A 74 -1.63 -0.81 8.60
N ASN A 75 -2.09 -0.13 7.56
CA ASN A 75 -3.13 0.90 7.66
C ASN A 75 -4.43 0.32 8.22
N LEU A 76 -4.87 -0.83 7.69
CA LEU A 76 -6.07 -1.50 8.18
C LEU A 76 -5.92 -1.89 9.66
N LYS A 77 -4.77 -2.47 10.05
CA LYS A 77 -4.47 -2.83 11.45
C LYS A 77 -4.48 -1.61 12.38
N ALA A 78 -3.88 -0.49 11.96
CA ALA A 78 -3.88 0.76 12.70
C ALA A 78 -5.29 1.34 12.87
N ARG A 79 -6.11 1.31 11.81
CA ARG A 79 -7.51 1.74 11.87
C ARG A 79 -8.34 0.86 12.80
N VAL A 80 -8.23 -0.45 12.70
CA VAL A 80 -8.92 -1.38 13.62
C VAL A 80 -8.53 -1.09 15.06
N ARG A 81 -7.24 -0.89 15.34
CA ARG A 81 -6.78 -0.51 16.68
C ARG A 81 -7.39 0.80 17.17
N LYS A 82 -7.47 1.81 16.29
CA LYS A 82 -8.11 3.08 16.60
C LYS A 82 -9.60 2.92 16.95
N ARG A 83 -10.33 2.01 16.26
CA ARG A 83 -11.76 1.78 16.44
C ARG A 83 -12.07 0.91 17.65
N CYS A 84 -11.37 -0.22 17.81
CA CYS A 84 -11.65 -1.22 18.85
C CYS A 84 -10.91 -0.98 20.17
N GLY A 85 -9.78 -0.25 20.13
CA GLY A 85 -8.80 -0.24 21.22
C GLY A 85 -7.84 -1.43 21.17
N LEU A 86 -6.77 -1.36 21.97
CA LEU A 86 -5.65 -2.32 21.93
C LEU A 86 -6.07 -3.75 22.26
N GLU A 87 -6.88 -3.93 23.29
CA GLU A 87 -7.28 -5.25 23.80
C GLU A 87 -8.07 -6.06 22.77
N LEU A 88 -9.10 -5.46 22.19
CA LEU A 88 -9.91 -6.14 21.16
C LEU A 88 -9.13 -6.32 19.85
N ALA A 89 -8.36 -5.31 19.45
CA ALA A 89 -7.55 -5.36 18.24
C ALA A 89 -6.43 -6.42 18.29
N ALA A 90 -6.04 -6.92 19.47
CA ALA A 90 -5.13 -8.06 19.60
C ALA A 90 -5.67 -9.34 18.95
N ARG A 91 -6.97 -9.42 18.67
CA ARG A 91 -7.63 -10.54 17.98
C ARG A 91 -7.83 -10.29 16.48
N PHE A 92 -7.23 -9.27 15.93
CA PHE A 92 -7.26 -8.93 14.52
C PHE A 92 -5.85 -9.12 13.92
N ASP A 93 -5.72 -10.13 13.07
CA ASP A 93 -4.49 -10.42 12.32
C ASP A 93 -4.60 -9.83 10.93
N SER A 94 -3.64 -8.99 10.55
CA SER A 94 -3.56 -8.40 9.21
C SER A 94 -2.23 -8.77 8.57
N HIS A 95 -2.28 -9.35 7.38
CA HIS A 95 -1.12 -9.89 6.65
C HIS A 95 -1.20 -9.56 5.17
N THR A 96 -0.07 -9.62 4.48
CA THR A 96 -0.07 -9.86 3.04
C THR A 96 -0.24 -11.35 2.75
N PHE A 97 -0.55 -11.72 1.50
CA PHE A 97 -0.62 -13.14 1.10
C PHE A 97 0.68 -13.89 1.41
N HIS A 98 1.82 -13.30 1.11
CA HIS A 98 3.12 -13.94 1.35
C HIS A 98 3.46 -14.04 2.84
N ALA A 99 3.14 -13.02 3.64
CA ALA A 99 3.34 -13.08 5.10
C ALA A 99 2.43 -14.16 5.73
N PHE A 100 1.20 -14.30 5.24
CA PHE A 100 0.31 -15.38 5.69
C PHE A 100 0.84 -16.76 5.27
N ALA A 101 1.29 -16.91 4.00
CA ALA A 101 1.88 -18.14 3.51
C ALA A 101 3.14 -18.54 4.30
N LYS A 102 4.04 -17.58 4.57
CA LYS A 102 5.23 -17.82 5.39
C LYS A 102 4.86 -18.36 6.77
N ARG A 103 3.90 -17.73 7.44
CA ARG A 103 3.42 -18.18 8.75
C ARG A 103 2.88 -19.62 8.72
N LEU A 104 2.20 -20.02 7.64
CA LEU A 104 1.75 -21.40 7.47
C LEU A 104 2.92 -22.36 7.27
N ILE A 105 3.90 -21.98 6.46
CA ILE A 105 5.11 -22.79 6.24
C ILE A 105 5.85 -22.94 7.57
N ASP A 106 6.14 -21.88 8.28
CA ASP A 106 6.88 -21.91 9.55
C ASP A 106 6.22 -22.85 10.56
N ARG A 107 4.89 -22.78 10.66
CA ARG A 107 4.13 -23.57 11.63
C ARG A 107 3.96 -25.04 11.23
N PHE A 108 3.82 -25.31 9.95
CA PHE A 108 3.42 -26.64 9.45
C PHE A 108 4.43 -27.23 8.46
N ARG A 109 5.65 -26.72 8.34
CA ARG A 109 6.67 -27.15 7.37
C ARG A 109 6.93 -28.66 7.37
N LEU A 110 6.74 -29.35 8.50
CA LEU A 110 6.92 -30.80 8.61
C LEU A 110 5.92 -31.61 7.75
N VAL A 111 4.87 -30.97 7.24
CA VAL A 111 3.94 -31.56 6.27
C VAL A 111 4.60 -31.67 4.89
N LEU A 112 5.54 -30.78 4.58
CA LEU A 112 6.25 -30.78 3.31
C LEU A 112 7.24 -31.94 3.25
N THR A 113 7.16 -32.74 2.20
CA THR A 113 8.00 -33.95 2.02
C THR A 113 8.69 -33.93 0.66
N GLY A 114 9.65 -34.85 0.45
CA GLY A 114 10.36 -35.00 -0.82
C GLY A 114 11.16 -33.75 -1.20
N THR A 115 10.91 -33.22 -2.40
CA THR A 115 11.56 -32.01 -2.92
C THR A 115 11.14 -30.73 -2.23
N ASP A 116 9.97 -30.77 -1.56
CA ASP A 116 9.39 -29.60 -0.88
C ASP A 116 9.75 -29.57 0.61
N ALA A 117 10.36 -30.63 1.14
CA ALA A 117 10.80 -30.68 2.54
C ALA A 117 11.70 -29.50 2.89
N LEU A 118 11.47 -28.91 4.09
CA LEU A 118 12.24 -27.78 4.57
C LEU A 118 12.79 -28.04 5.97
N ASP A 119 14.04 -27.68 6.19
CA ASP A 119 14.69 -27.71 7.51
C ASP A 119 14.16 -26.56 8.40
N ALA A 120 14.44 -26.62 9.70
CA ALA A 120 13.94 -25.63 10.65
C ALA A 120 14.49 -24.22 10.39
N ASP A 121 15.70 -24.15 9.85
CA ASP A 121 16.48 -22.96 9.56
C ASP A 121 16.49 -22.61 8.06
N TYR A 122 15.48 -23.09 7.31
CA TYR A 122 15.33 -22.72 5.91
C TYR A 122 15.23 -21.19 5.73
N SER A 123 15.72 -20.71 4.60
CA SER A 123 15.72 -19.28 4.27
C SER A 123 14.83 -18.95 3.06
N ILE A 124 14.50 -17.69 2.88
CA ILE A 124 13.89 -17.17 1.65
C ILE A 124 15.01 -16.48 0.85
N GLY A 125 15.24 -16.94 -0.36
CA GLY A 125 16.36 -16.47 -1.18
C GLY A 125 15.98 -16.32 -2.66
N GLN A 126 17.00 -15.98 -3.46
CA GLN A 126 16.82 -15.82 -4.91
C GLN A 126 16.69 -17.15 -5.66
N ARG A 127 17.15 -18.24 -5.06
CA ARG A 127 17.13 -19.58 -5.65
C ARG A 127 16.61 -20.59 -4.67
N ARG A 128 15.84 -21.53 -5.21
CA ARG A 128 15.42 -22.70 -4.43
C ARG A 128 16.58 -23.65 -4.24
N VAL A 129 16.88 -24.00 -3.00
CA VAL A 129 17.83 -25.05 -2.61
C VAL A 129 17.09 -26.05 -1.75
N GLN A 130 17.11 -27.31 -2.14
CA GLN A 130 16.35 -28.37 -1.44
C GLN A 130 16.63 -28.33 0.07
N ARG A 131 15.60 -28.31 0.87
CA ARG A 131 15.57 -28.24 2.33
C ARG A 131 16.06 -26.90 2.93
N GLN A 132 16.90 -26.13 2.25
CA GLN A 132 17.62 -24.98 2.82
C GLN A 132 17.03 -23.64 2.44
N SER A 133 16.53 -23.49 1.21
CA SER A 133 15.93 -22.21 0.80
C SER A 133 14.80 -22.37 -0.22
N ILE A 134 13.83 -21.46 -0.12
CA ILE A 134 12.74 -21.28 -1.07
C ILE A 134 12.79 -19.88 -1.65
N THR A 135 12.17 -19.69 -2.81
CA THR A 135 11.99 -18.35 -3.37
C THR A 135 10.71 -17.70 -2.84
N PHE A 136 10.61 -16.38 -3.01
CA PHE A 136 9.38 -15.66 -2.70
C PHE A 136 8.17 -16.24 -3.46
N GLN A 137 8.37 -16.64 -4.72
CA GLN A 137 7.34 -17.23 -5.57
C GLN A 137 6.90 -18.63 -5.10
N ASP A 138 7.76 -19.36 -4.39
CA ASP A 138 7.42 -20.69 -3.85
C ASP A 138 6.50 -20.61 -2.63
N MET A 139 6.45 -19.47 -1.92
CA MET A 139 5.79 -19.37 -0.61
C MET A 139 4.30 -19.70 -0.68
N VAL A 140 3.57 -19.10 -1.60
CA VAL A 140 2.11 -19.34 -1.72
C VAL A 140 1.81 -20.77 -2.18
N PRO A 141 2.45 -21.31 -3.24
CA PRO A 141 2.27 -22.71 -3.63
C PRO A 141 2.59 -23.73 -2.52
N LEU A 142 3.68 -23.54 -1.76
CA LEU A 142 4.02 -24.43 -0.64
C LEU A 142 3.00 -24.37 0.50
N ALA A 143 2.48 -23.17 0.81
CA ALA A 143 1.41 -23.02 1.78
C ALA A 143 0.12 -23.74 1.33
N VAL A 144 -0.22 -23.68 0.03
CA VAL A 144 -1.33 -24.45 -0.56
C VAL A 144 -1.09 -25.95 -0.35
N THR A 145 0.10 -26.44 -0.72
CA THR A 145 0.47 -27.86 -0.53
C THR A 145 0.32 -28.32 0.93
N ILE A 146 0.73 -27.50 1.90
CA ILE A 146 0.58 -27.81 3.34
C ILE A 146 -0.90 -27.98 3.70
N VAL A 147 -1.74 -27.03 3.29
CA VAL A 147 -3.15 -27.02 3.68
C VAL A 147 -3.94 -28.13 2.98
N GLU A 148 -3.59 -28.45 1.73
CA GLU A 148 -4.22 -29.54 0.99
C GLU A 148 -3.80 -30.92 1.51
N SER A 149 -2.53 -31.06 1.90
CA SER A 149 -1.97 -32.34 2.36
C SER A 149 -2.21 -32.63 3.84
N SER A 150 -2.67 -31.67 4.64
CA SER A 150 -2.84 -31.83 6.07
C SER A 150 -4.17 -31.28 6.59
N ASP A 151 -5.07 -32.18 6.94
CA ASP A 151 -6.31 -31.82 7.65
C ASP A 151 -6.05 -31.14 8.99
N ILE A 152 -4.94 -31.47 9.65
CA ILE A 152 -4.54 -30.86 10.94
C ILE A 152 -4.23 -29.39 10.70
N ALA A 153 -3.41 -29.08 9.70
CA ALA A 153 -3.06 -27.70 9.36
C ALA A 153 -4.31 -26.90 8.95
N ARG A 154 -5.12 -27.46 8.04
CA ARG A 154 -6.37 -26.85 7.57
C ARG A 154 -7.34 -26.57 8.72
N ASN A 155 -7.56 -27.56 9.59
CA ASN A 155 -8.49 -27.42 10.72
C ASN A 155 -7.96 -26.44 11.76
N ALA A 156 -6.65 -26.37 12.02
CA ALA A 156 -6.07 -25.39 12.93
C ALA A 156 -6.34 -23.95 12.45
N ILE A 157 -6.23 -23.68 11.13
CA ILE A 157 -6.56 -22.39 10.53
C ILE A 157 -8.06 -22.09 10.71
N ARG A 158 -8.94 -23.01 10.36
CA ARG A 158 -10.40 -22.89 10.46
C ARG A 158 -10.89 -22.72 11.91
N GLN A 159 -10.19 -23.30 12.86
CA GLN A 159 -10.48 -23.11 14.28
C GLN A 159 -10.00 -21.77 14.79
N THR A 160 -8.92 -21.22 14.25
CA THR A 160 -8.37 -19.92 14.64
C THR A 160 -9.22 -18.77 14.12
N TYR A 161 -9.61 -18.80 12.85
CA TYR A 161 -10.27 -17.67 12.20
C TYR A 161 -11.74 -17.94 11.95
N SER A 162 -12.61 -17.05 12.48
CA SER A 162 -14.05 -17.08 12.24
C SER A 162 -14.49 -16.09 11.17
N HIS A 163 -13.69 -15.09 10.87
CA HIS A 163 -13.95 -14.07 9.86
C HIS A 163 -12.69 -13.81 9.05
N VAL A 164 -12.86 -13.62 7.74
CA VAL A 164 -11.77 -13.34 6.79
C VAL A 164 -12.12 -12.12 5.95
N PHE A 165 -11.22 -11.15 5.92
CA PHE A 165 -11.32 -9.93 5.13
C PHE A 165 -10.29 -9.98 4.02
N LEU A 166 -10.71 -9.76 2.78
CA LEU A 166 -9.85 -9.68 1.61
C LEU A 166 -9.91 -8.26 1.07
N ASP A 167 -8.83 -7.51 1.23
CA ASP A 167 -8.72 -6.11 0.80
C ASP A 167 -7.96 -6.00 -0.53
N GLU A 168 -8.34 -5.04 -1.38
CA GLU A 168 -7.83 -4.87 -2.76
C GLU A 168 -7.95 -6.16 -3.59
N PHE A 169 -9.07 -6.86 -3.42
CA PHE A 169 -9.25 -8.22 -3.92
C PHE A 169 -9.21 -8.33 -5.46
N GLN A 170 -9.44 -7.24 -6.20
CA GLN A 170 -9.30 -7.19 -7.67
C GLN A 170 -7.88 -7.50 -8.16
N ASP A 171 -6.86 -7.40 -7.30
CA ASP A 171 -5.46 -7.68 -7.63
C ASP A 171 -5.04 -9.14 -7.30
N CYS A 172 -5.95 -9.98 -6.82
CA CYS A 172 -5.69 -11.35 -6.41
C CYS A 172 -5.23 -12.23 -7.58
N THR A 173 -4.11 -12.94 -7.42
CA THR A 173 -3.62 -13.90 -8.42
C THR A 173 -4.27 -15.27 -8.25
N LYS A 174 -4.08 -16.15 -9.26
CA LYS A 174 -4.59 -17.52 -9.22
C LYS A 174 -4.06 -18.30 -8.02
N GLU A 175 -2.77 -18.20 -7.74
CA GLU A 175 -2.12 -18.90 -6.63
C GLU A 175 -2.61 -18.39 -5.27
N GLN A 176 -2.79 -17.08 -5.16
CA GLN A 176 -3.32 -16.44 -3.95
C GLN A 176 -4.76 -16.87 -3.69
N TYR A 177 -5.58 -16.92 -4.74
CA TYR A 177 -6.95 -17.41 -4.62
C TYR A 177 -6.99 -18.89 -4.24
N ALA A 178 -6.11 -19.72 -4.82
CA ALA A 178 -5.97 -21.12 -4.44
C ALA A 178 -5.64 -21.29 -2.95
N LEU A 179 -4.82 -20.42 -2.36
CA LEU A 179 -4.53 -20.45 -0.92
C LEU A 179 -5.79 -20.19 -0.09
N ILE A 180 -6.60 -19.19 -0.46
CA ILE A 180 -7.85 -18.88 0.25
C ILE A 180 -8.83 -20.05 0.16
N THR A 181 -9.01 -20.62 -1.02
CA THR A 181 -9.93 -21.76 -1.21
C THR A 181 -9.44 -23.00 -0.47
N ALA A 182 -8.16 -23.35 -0.54
CA ALA A 182 -7.59 -24.47 0.21
C ALA A 182 -7.80 -24.31 1.73
N CYS A 183 -7.58 -23.11 2.26
CA CYS A 183 -7.77 -22.86 3.69
C CYS A 183 -9.25 -22.92 4.11
N PHE A 184 -10.15 -22.31 3.35
CA PHE A 184 -11.44 -21.93 3.91
C PHE A 184 -12.68 -22.39 3.13
N LEU A 185 -12.55 -22.83 1.90
CA LEU A 185 -13.73 -23.28 1.14
C LEU A 185 -14.46 -24.41 1.89
N GLY A 186 -15.78 -24.26 2.04
CA GLY A 186 -16.60 -25.19 2.83
C GLY A 186 -16.41 -25.06 4.36
N SER A 187 -15.76 -24.02 4.86
CA SER A 187 -15.68 -23.73 6.30
C SER A 187 -16.85 -22.86 6.79
N ALA A 188 -17.01 -22.77 8.10
CA ALA A 188 -17.99 -21.88 8.73
C ALA A 188 -17.51 -20.42 8.85
N ALA A 189 -16.30 -20.09 8.41
CA ALA A 189 -15.77 -18.73 8.46
C ALA A 189 -16.60 -17.81 7.55
N LYS A 190 -16.83 -16.58 8.01
CA LYS A 190 -17.55 -15.55 7.25
C LYS A 190 -16.56 -14.62 6.54
N PHE A 191 -16.87 -14.34 5.30
CA PHE A 191 -15.98 -13.63 4.40
C PHE A 191 -16.51 -12.27 4.00
N VAL A 192 -15.60 -11.33 3.80
CA VAL A 192 -15.84 -10.11 3.05
C VAL A 192 -14.66 -9.85 2.12
N ALA A 193 -14.91 -9.86 0.81
CA ALA A 193 -13.95 -9.43 -0.20
C ALA A 193 -14.31 -8.01 -0.65
N VAL A 194 -13.33 -7.11 -0.66
CA VAL A 194 -13.52 -5.70 -1.02
C VAL A 194 -12.51 -5.29 -2.07
N GLY A 195 -12.97 -4.57 -3.09
CA GLY A 195 -12.08 -4.07 -4.13
C GLY A 195 -12.76 -3.14 -5.13
N ASP A 196 -12.01 -2.69 -6.11
CA ASP A 196 -12.48 -1.86 -7.21
C ASP A 196 -12.06 -2.48 -8.55
N THR A 197 -12.98 -3.08 -9.25
CA THR A 197 -12.73 -3.72 -10.55
C THR A 197 -12.22 -2.73 -11.60
N LYS A 198 -12.59 -1.44 -11.49
CA LYS A 198 -12.15 -0.35 -12.36
C LYS A 198 -10.69 0.07 -12.12
N GLN A 199 -10.14 -0.26 -10.94
CA GLN A 199 -8.74 -0.03 -10.59
C GLN A 199 -7.85 -1.28 -10.79
N ARG A 200 -8.29 -2.25 -11.57
CA ARG A 200 -7.49 -3.43 -11.92
C ARG A 200 -6.42 -3.07 -12.96
N ILE A 201 -5.29 -2.58 -12.50
CA ILE A 201 -4.14 -2.22 -13.35
C ILE A 201 -2.96 -3.20 -13.20
N MET A 202 -3.13 -4.27 -12.42
CA MET A 202 -2.10 -5.28 -12.14
C MET A 202 -2.28 -6.56 -12.98
N GLY A 203 -2.98 -6.49 -14.11
CA GLY A 203 -3.17 -7.63 -15.02
C GLY A 203 -1.85 -8.25 -15.50
N TRP A 204 -0.83 -7.40 -15.74
CA TRP A 204 0.52 -7.82 -16.08
C TRP A 204 1.22 -8.64 -14.97
N ALA A 205 0.79 -8.48 -13.71
CA ALA A 205 1.30 -9.23 -12.54
C ALA A 205 0.47 -10.50 -12.23
N GLY A 206 -0.46 -10.90 -13.14
CA GLY A 206 -1.24 -12.13 -13.00
C GLY A 206 -2.55 -12.00 -12.23
N ALA A 207 -3.07 -10.79 -12.00
CA ALA A 207 -4.37 -10.58 -11.39
C ALA A 207 -5.49 -11.26 -12.22
N LEU A 208 -6.33 -12.06 -11.54
CA LEU A 208 -7.40 -12.82 -12.19
C LEU A 208 -8.52 -11.91 -12.71
N GLU A 209 -8.95 -12.18 -13.94
CA GLU A 209 -10.16 -11.59 -14.48
C GLU A 209 -11.39 -12.29 -13.89
N GLY A 210 -12.46 -11.54 -13.61
CA GLY A 210 -13.68 -12.10 -13.04
C GLY A 210 -13.53 -12.69 -11.64
N ILE A 211 -12.54 -12.24 -10.86
CA ILE A 211 -12.26 -12.80 -9.53
C ILE A 211 -13.43 -12.61 -8.55
N PHE A 212 -14.17 -11.50 -8.64
CA PHE A 212 -15.33 -11.26 -7.78
C PHE A 212 -16.48 -12.20 -8.09
N GLU A 213 -16.73 -12.49 -9.37
CA GLU A 213 -17.74 -13.43 -9.83
C GLU A 213 -17.38 -14.86 -9.41
N THR A 214 -16.11 -15.25 -9.57
CA THR A 214 -15.59 -16.55 -9.13
C THR A 214 -15.75 -16.70 -7.62
N TYR A 215 -15.32 -15.68 -6.86
CA TYR A 215 -15.45 -15.68 -5.40
C TYR A 215 -16.92 -15.74 -4.95
N ALA A 216 -17.81 -14.96 -5.60
CA ALA A 216 -19.23 -14.94 -5.27
C ALA A 216 -19.87 -16.32 -5.49
N ALA A 217 -19.47 -17.03 -6.55
CA ALA A 217 -19.95 -18.39 -6.81
C ALA A 217 -19.40 -19.42 -5.80
N ASP A 218 -18.08 -19.41 -5.53
CA ASP A 218 -17.43 -20.39 -4.67
C ASP A 218 -17.81 -20.26 -3.20
N PHE A 219 -18.00 -19.04 -2.71
CA PHE A 219 -18.30 -18.72 -1.31
C PHE A 219 -19.76 -18.32 -1.08
N GLU A 220 -20.63 -18.42 -2.09
CA GLU A 220 -22.04 -17.98 -2.02
C GLU A 220 -22.16 -16.55 -1.46
N ALA A 221 -21.29 -15.65 -1.96
CA ALA A 221 -21.20 -14.29 -1.45
C ALA A 221 -22.21 -13.37 -2.12
N GLU A 222 -22.89 -12.55 -1.31
CA GLU A 222 -23.80 -11.52 -1.80
C GLU A 222 -23.01 -10.31 -2.30
N ALA A 223 -23.36 -9.85 -3.51
CA ALA A 223 -22.75 -8.68 -4.10
C ALA A 223 -23.35 -7.39 -3.52
N LEU A 224 -22.51 -6.47 -3.05
CA LEU A 224 -22.88 -5.14 -2.61
C LEU A 224 -21.98 -4.10 -3.26
N ASN A 225 -22.52 -2.91 -3.54
CA ASN A 225 -21.77 -1.81 -4.10
C ASN A 225 -21.70 -0.65 -3.09
N LEU A 226 -20.49 -0.10 -2.90
CA LEU A 226 -20.29 1.15 -2.18
C LEU A 226 -20.23 2.29 -3.18
N TYR A 227 -21.16 3.23 -3.10
CA TYR A 227 -21.37 4.26 -4.12
C TYR A 227 -20.76 5.60 -3.74
N GLN A 228 -20.69 5.93 -2.44
CA GLN A 228 -20.23 7.24 -2.03
C GLN A 228 -18.72 7.38 -2.13
N ASN A 229 -18.26 8.43 -2.78
CA ASN A 229 -16.87 8.83 -2.77
C ASN A 229 -16.68 9.97 -1.76
N PHE A 230 -15.95 9.67 -0.69
CA PHE A 230 -15.64 10.64 0.38
C PHE A 230 -14.31 11.37 0.16
N ARG A 231 -13.58 11.03 -0.89
CA ARG A 231 -12.25 11.58 -1.19
C ARG A 231 -12.33 12.85 -2.01
N SER A 232 -12.97 12.74 -3.18
CA SER A 232 -12.91 13.78 -4.21
C SER A 232 -14.05 14.77 -4.08
N ALA A 233 -13.77 16.01 -4.37
CA ALA A 233 -14.77 17.09 -4.48
C ALA A 233 -15.80 16.80 -5.58
N PRO A 234 -17.01 17.40 -5.51
CA PRO A 234 -18.14 17.07 -6.38
C PRO A 234 -17.85 17.11 -7.90
N ARG A 235 -17.14 18.13 -8.40
CA ARG A 235 -16.79 18.21 -9.84
C ARG A 235 -15.92 17.06 -10.28
N LEU A 236 -14.92 16.70 -9.46
CA LEU A 236 -14.04 15.57 -9.76
C LEU A 236 -14.81 14.24 -9.74
N ARG A 237 -15.79 14.10 -8.84
CA ARG A 237 -16.65 12.92 -8.78
C ARG A 237 -17.51 12.78 -10.03
N ARG A 238 -18.09 13.88 -10.55
CA ARG A 238 -18.86 13.85 -11.81
C ARG A 238 -18.00 13.45 -13.00
N MET A 239 -16.78 13.98 -13.11
CA MET A 239 -15.82 13.55 -14.14
C MET A 239 -15.49 12.05 -14.03
N GLN A 240 -15.18 11.58 -12.83
CA GLN A 240 -14.94 10.15 -12.58
C GLN A 240 -16.16 9.31 -12.94
N ASN A 241 -17.37 9.77 -12.61
CA ASN A 241 -18.62 9.10 -12.94
C ASN A 241 -18.89 9.05 -14.46
N ALA A 242 -18.49 10.08 -15.22
CA ALA A 242 -18.56 10.04 -16.68
C ALA A 242 -17.70 8.89 -17.26
N MET A 243 -16.54 8.62 -16.67
CA MET A 243 -15.75 7.43 -17.05
C MET A 243 -16.42 6.12 -16.61
N VAL A 244 -17.01 6.09 -15.42
CA VAL A 244 -17.75 4.90 -14.94
C VAL A 244 -18.90 4.54 -15.88
N ARG A 245 -19.60 5.52 -16.47
CA ARG A 245 -20.65 5.27 -17.49
C ARG A 245 -20.14 4.49 -18.71
N VAL A 246 -18.85 4.62 -19.02
CA VAL A 246 -18.21 3.89 -20.13
C VAL A 246 -17.63 2.55 -19.69
N MET A 247 -17.00 2.52 -18.51
CA MET A 247 -16.25 1.34 -18.01
C MET A 247 -17.15 0.30 -17.33
N ASP A 248 -18.21 0.77 -16.65
CA ASP A 248 -19.09 -0.06 -15.83
C ASP A 248 -20.47 0.64 -15.71
N PRO A 249 -21.26 0.68 -16.80
CA PRO A 249 -22.50 1.43 -16.85
C PRO A 249 -23.50 1.15 -15.71
N PRO A 250 -23.63 -0.11 -15.20
CA PRO A 250 -24.52 -0.38 -14.08
C PRO A 250 -24.09 0.26 -12.76
N ALA A 251 -22.82 0.62 -12.60
CA ALA A 251 -22.29 1.25 -11.40
C ALA A 251 -22.28 2.79 -11.47
N ALA A 252 -22.70 3.36 -12.59
CA ALA A 252 -22.76 4.82 -12.78
C ALA A 252 -23.96 5.42 -12.01
N LEU A 253 -23.72 6.59 -11.42
CA LEU A 253 -24.74 7.37 -10.74
C LEU A 253 -25.33 8.45 -11.66
N ASP A 254 -26.53 8.95 -11.34
CA ASP A 254 -27.02 10.18 -11.92
C ASP A 254 -26.24 11.38 -11.36
N ASP A 255 -25.99 12.41 -12.18
CA ASP A 255 -25.27 13.61 -11.73
C ASP A 255 -26.02 14.35 -10.60
N ALA A 256 -27.34 14.20 -10.54
CA ALA A 256 -28.15 14.71 -9.43
C ALA A 256 -27.80 14.07 -8.06
N GLU A 257 -27.24 12.87 -8.07
CA GLU A 257 -26.77 12.18 -6.86
C GLU A 257 -25.37 12.62 -6.44
N LEU A 258 -24.70 13.46 -7.24
CA LEU A 258 -23.37 14.01 -7.00
C LEU A 258 -23.43 15.55 -6.87
N PRO A 259 -24.22 16.08 -5.91
CA PRO A 259 -24.43 17.52 -5.77
C PRO A 259 -23.18 18.25 -5.29
N GLY A 260 -23.14 19.56 -5.56
CA GLY A 260 -22.07 20.48 -5.16
C GLY A 260 -21.22 20.95 -6.33
N GLU A 261 -20.61 22.13 -6.14
CA GLU A 261 -19.77 22.79 -7.17
C GLU A 261 -18.30 22.87 -6.77
N ASP A 262 -17.93 22.34 -5.61
CA ASP A 262 -16.54 22.33 -5.15
C ASP A 262 -15.68 21.43 -6.02
N GLY A 263 -14.40 21.76 -6.03
CA GLY A 263 -13.37 21.08 -6.83
C GLY A 263 -13.04 21.85 -8.09
N GLU A 264 -11.79 21.70 -8.52
CA GLU A 264 -11.22 22.38 -9.67
C GLU A 264 -10.74 21.36 -10.69
N ILE A 265 -11.10 21.56 -11.96
CA ILE A 265 -10.61 20.78 -13.08
C ILE A 265 -10.08 21.78 -14.11
N GLU A 266 -8.83 21.65 -14.48
CA GLU A 266 -8.19 22.48 -15.49
C GLU A 266 -7.65 21.62 -16.62
N VAL A 267 -7.89 22.01 -17.86
CA VAL A 267 -7.30 21.41 -19.06
C VAL A 267 -6.42 22.46 -19.71
N LEU A 268 -5.12 22.23 -19.68
CA LEU A 268 -4.11 23.19 -20.14
C LEU A 268 -3.41 22.67 -21.39
N HIS A 269 -3.33 23.52 -22.41
CA HIS A 269 -2.69 23.22 -23.68
C HIS A 269 -1.48 24.11 -23.90
N PHE A 270 -0.32 23.47 -24.12
CA PHE A 270 0.95 24.14 -24.31
C PHE A 270 1.54 23.86 -25.70
N LYS A 271 2.32 24.78 -26.20
CA LYS A 271 3.02 24.60 -27.48
C LYS A 271 4.12 23.55 -27.38
N ASN A 272 4.80 23.49 -26.24
CA ASN A 272 5.91 22.57 -26.02
C ASN A 272 6.10 22.23 -24.53
N ALA A 273 6.97 21.24 -24.27
CA ALA A 273 7.25 20.72 -22.93
C ALA A 273 7.92 21.77 -22.00
N THR A 274 8.71 22.70 -22.53
CA THR A 274 9.38 23.74 -21.75
C THR A 274 8.36 24.76 -21.22
N GLU A 275 7.40 25.18 -22.07
CA GLU A 275 6.31 26.06 -21.64
C GLU A 275 5.42 25.39 -20.58
N GLU A 276 5.06 24.09 -20.77
CA GLU A 276 4.33 23.28 -19.79
C GLU A 276 5.10 23.24 -18.46
N ALA A 277 6.37 22.89 -18.50
CA ALA A 277 7.21 22.74 -17.32
C ALA A 277 7.35 24.04 -16.51
N SER A 278 7.58 25.17 -17.20
CA SER A 278 7.67 26.48 -16.58
C SER A 278 6.35 26.87 -15.91
N TYR A 279 5.22 26.73 -16.62
CA TYR A 279 3.91 27.03 -16.07
C TYR A 279 3.58 26.17 -14.85
N LEU A 280 3.80 24.86 -14.94
CA LEU A 280 3.52 23.95 -13.82
C LEU A 280 4.38 24.25 -12.60
N ALA A 281 5.66 24.57 -12.79
CA ALA A 281 6.54 24.92 -11.69
C ALA A 281 6.11 26.23 -11.01
N ASP A 282 5.68 27.25 -11.78
CA ASP A 282 5.13 28.50 -11.23
C ASP A 282 3.79 28.27 -10.50
N ALA A 283 2.93 27.44 -11.05
CA ALA A 283 1.65 27.08 -10.41
C ALA A 283 1.87 26.35 -9.09
N ILE A 284 2.75 25.33 -9.07
CA ILE A 284 3.08 24.57 -7.86
C ILE A 284 3.64 25.48 -6.77
N ASP A 285 4.61 26.35 -7.11
CA ASP A 285 5.19 27.31 -6.19
C ASP A 285 4.12 28.27 -5.62
N SER A 286 3.21 28.75 -6.48
CA SER A 286 2.10 29.61 -6.08
C SER A 286 1.11 28.89 -5.15
N TRP A 287 0.80 27.63 -5.38
CA TRP A 287 -0.10 26.85 -4.51
C TRP A 287 0.51 26.59 -3.13
N MET A 288 1.82 26.37 -3.09
CA MET A 288 2.54 26.20 -1.83
C MET A 288 2.60 27.52 -1.04
N ASP A 289 2.92 28.63 -1.70
CA ASP A 289 3.13 29.93 -1.06
C ASP A 289 1.80 30.63 -0.70
N LYS A 290 0.86 30.70 -1.64
CA LYS A 290 -0.38 31.48 -1.47
C LYS A 290 -1.54 30.70 -0.88
N GLU A 291 -1.64 29.40 -1.20
CA GLU A 291 -2.74 28.55 -0.72
C GLU A 291 -2.32 27.65 0.45
N ALA A 292 -1.04 27.70 0.84
CA ALA A 292 -0.45 26.90 1.92
C ALA A 292 -0.67 25.39 1.73
N ILE A 293 -0.67 24.91 0.46
CA ILE A 293 -0.76 23.47 0.17
C ILE A 293 0.61 22.86 0.45
N GLU A 294 0.63 21.86 1.33
CA GLU A 294 1.85 21.13 1.61
C GLU A 294 2.41 20.46 0.34
N PRO A 295 3.72 20.50 0.07
CA PRO A 295 4.31 19.89 -1.12
C PRO A 295 3.96 18.41 -1.27
N SER A 296 3.83 17.66 -0.17
CA SER A 296 3.44 16.24 -0.15
C SER A 296 1.99 15.98 -0.60
N GLU A 297 1.15 17.01 -0.61
CA GLU A 297 -0.23 16.97 -1.08
C GLU A 297 -0.37 17.32 -2.58
N ILE A 298 0.76 17.50 -3.29
CA ILE A 298 0.80 17.77 -4.73
C ILE A 298 1.49 16.61 -5.43
N ALA A 299 0.82 16.02 -6.43
CA ALA A 299 1.39 14.95 -7.25
C ALA A 299 1.35 15.26 -8.73
N VAL A 300 2.45 14.97 -9.42
CA VAL A 300 2.55 14.94 -10.88
C VAL A 300 2.57 13.49 -11.34
N LEU A 301 1.56 13.10 -12.09
CA LEU A 301 1.36 11.75 -12.55
C LEU A 301 1.57 11.68 -14.07
N VAL A 302 2.31 10.68 -14.51
CA VAL A 302 2.50 10.37 -15.93
C VAL A 302 2.09 8.91 -16.17
N SER A 303 1.48 8.63 -17.32
CA SER A 303 1.06 7.26 -17.61
C SER A 303 2.24 6.30 -17.62
N LYS A 304 3.28 6.61 -18.39
CA LYS A 304 4.47 5.77 -18.60
C LYS A 304 5.72 6.64 -18.79
N GLN A 305 6.91 6.06 -18.60
CA GLN A 305 8.21 6.69 -18.88
C GLN A 305 8.40 8.05 -18.18
N GLN A 306 8.03 8.15 -16.93
CA GLN A 306 8.13 9.35 -16.09
C GLN A 306 9.50 10.04 -16.22
N ASN A 307 10.59 9.25 -16.19
CA ASN A 307 11.95 9.75 -16.30
C ASN A 307 12.23 10.52 -17.61
N LEU A 308 11.48 10.24 -18.68
CA LEU A 308 11.60 10.92 -19.97
C LEU A 308 10.67 12.15 -20.05
N TYR A 309 9.41 11.99 -19.62
CA TYR A 309 8.40 13.06 -19.74
C TYR A 309 8.62 14.22 -18.75
N CYS A 310 9.22 13.97 -17.59
CA CYS A 310 9.38 14.98 -16.53
C CYS A 310 10.75 15.67 -16.52
N GLN A 311 11.62 15.51 -17.53
CA GLN A 311 12.96 16.13 -17.54
C GLN A 311 12.90 17.65 -17.44
N GLU A 312 12.10 18.31 -18.28
CA GLU A 312 11.94 19.76 -18.26
C GLU A 312 11.31 20.26 -16.95
N LEU A 313 10.29 19.54 -16.45
CA LEU A 313 9.65 19.90 -15.19
C LEU A 313 10.61 19.83 -14.00
N ARG A 314 11.48 18.82 -13.94
CA ARG A 314 12.51 18.73 -12.90
C ARG A 314 13.43 19.93 -12.89
N SER A 315 13.94 20.30 -14.08
CA SER A 315 14.80 21.47 -14.21
C SER A 315 14.09 22.74 -13.76
N ALA A 316 12.84 22.93 -14.17
CA ALA A 316 12.03 24.08 -13.79
C ALA A 316 11.72 24.14 -12.27
N LEU A 317 11.48 23.00 -11.61
CA LEU A 317 11.28 22.93 -10.16
C LEU A 317 12.58 23.19 -9.39
N GLN A 318 13.73 22.68 -9.89
CA GLN A 318 15.05 22.95 -9.29
C GLN A 318 15.41 24.42 -9.34
N GLU A 319 15.17 25.09 -10.47
CA GLU A 319 15.41 26.53 -10.63
C GLU A 319 14.61 27.37 -9.62
N ARG A 320 13.39 26.94 -9.29
CA ARG A 320 12.51 27.60 -8.32
C ARG A 320 12.73 27.13 -6.88
N LYS A 321 13.65 26.19 -6.67
CA LYS A 321 13.91 25.55 -5.36
C LYS A 321 12.67 24.88 -4.75
N VAL A 322 11.74 24.44 -5.58
CA VAL A 322 10.59 23.65 -5.14
C VAL A 322 11.08 22.24 -4.82
N PRO A 323 10.88 21.74 -3.60
CA PRO A 323 11.29 20.40 -3.25
C PRO A 323 10.41 19.37 -3.99
N PHE A 324 11.02 18.46 -4.72
CA PHE A 324 10.31 17.36 -5.39
C PHE A 324 11.02 16.04 -5.18
N ARG A 325 10.28 14.96 -5.34
CA ARG A 325 10.78 13.60 -5.24
C ARG A 325 10.24 12.75 -6.38
N GLU A 326 11.12 12.00 -7.02
CA GLU A 326 10.76 11.02 -8.05
C GLU A 326 10.57 9.65 -7.44
N GLU A 327 9.43 9.04 -7.75
CA GLU A 327 9.08 7.72 -7.26
C GLU A 327 9.54 6.58 -8.22
N ASP A 328 10.38 6.87 -9.24
CA ASP A 328 10.87 5.85 -10.19
C ASP A 328 12.13 5.12 -9.72
N GLN A 329 12.95 5.76 -8.91
CA GLN A 329 14.15 5.14 -8.33
C GLN A 329 13.94 4.66 -6.90
N ALA A 330 12.83 5.05 -6.28
CA ALA A 330 12.37 4.51 -5.02
C ALA A 330 10.84 4.56 -5.06
N GLN A 331 10.19 3.39 -5.03
CA GLN A 331 8.98 3.32 -4.22
C GLN A 331 9.21 4.20 -3.02
N ASP A 332 8.24 5.01 -2.60
CA ASP A 332 8.39 5.92 -1.48
C ASP A 332 9.50 5.46 -0.52
N PHE A 333 10.75 5.95 -0.74
CA PHE A 333 11.95 5.39 -0.10
C PHE A 333 11.76 5.38 1.42
N ALA A 334 11.11 6.42 1.95
CA ALA A 334 10.79 6.52 3.36
C ALA A 334 9.63 5.61 3.79
N SER A 335 8.77 5.16 2.86
CA SER A 335 7.66 4.23 3.13
C SER A 335 8.04 2.77 2.90
N GLU A 336 9.18 2.50 2.29
CA GLU A 336 9.69 1.13 2.14
C GLU A 336 9.80 0.46 3.51
N PRO A 337 9.28 -0.76 3.67
CA PRO A 337 9.24 -1.43 4.98
C PRO A 337 10.60 -1.51 5.68
N VAL A 338 11.67 -1.79 4.93
CA VAL A 338 13.03 -1.86 5.51
C VAL A 338 13.56 -0.47 5.88
N VAL A 339 13.25 0.56 5.09
CA VAL A 339 13.67 1.95 5.39
C VAL A 339 12.98 2.43 6.67
N ARG A 340 11.67 2.18 6.79
CA ARG A 340 10.93 2.42 8.04
C ARG A 340 11.50 1.66 9.22
N LEU A 341 11.83 0.39 9.01
CA LEU A 341 12.42 -0.46 10.06
C LEU A 341 13.72 0.16 10.59
N VAL A 342 14.63 0.53 9.70
CA VAL A 342 15.90 1.19 10.06
C VAL A 342 15.66 2.55 10.73
N THR A 343 14.76 3.36 10.17
CA THR A 343 14.43 4.69 10.71
C THR A 343 13.79 4.59 12.09
N ASP A 344 12.81 3.70 12.28
CA ASP A 344 12.17 3.46 13.57
C ASP A 344 13.17 2.99 14.63
N PHE A 345 14.11 2.13 14.24
CA PHE A 345 15.17 1.68 15.13
C PHE A 345 16.08 2.85 15.56
N LEU A 346 16.53 3.66 14.60
CA LEU A 346 17.35 4.83 14.89
C LEU A 346 16.61 5.86 15.76
N LEU A 347 15.32 6.07 15.54
CA LEU A 347 14.47 6.90 16.40
C LEU A 347 14.43 6.36 17.84
N VAL A 348 14.30 5.06 18.02
CA VAL A 348 14.27 4.43 19.34
C VAL A 348 15.61 4.55 20.04
N VAL A 349 16.74 4.34 19.34
CA VAL A 349 18.07 4.39 19.96
C VAL A 349 18.63 5.82 20.10
N SER A 350 18.04 6.82 19.41
CA SER A 350 18.43 8.23 19.57
C SER A 350 18.13 8.85 20.95
N GLY A 351 17.38 8.13 21.80
CA GLY A 351 17.11 8.54 23.19
C GLY A 351 15.81 9.33 23.40
N SER A 352 15.12 9.76 22.35
CA SER A 352 13.78 10.37 22.46
C SER A 352 12.72 9.30 22.74
N ALA A 353 11.68 9.64 23.52
CA ALA A 353 10.57 8.73 23.79
C ALA A 353 9.73 8.55 22.49
N GLN A 354 9.88 7.39 21.85
CA GLN A 354 9.23 7.06 20.58
C GLN A 354 8.38 5.79 20.70
N PRO A 355 7.27 5.80 21.47
CA PRO A 355 6.50 4.59 21.78
C PRO A 355 5.91 3.94 20.51
N GLU A 356 5.56 4.72 19.50
CA GLU A 356 5.01 4.20 18.25
C GLU A 356 6.07 3.48 17.40
N ALA A 357 7.28 4.05 17.30
CA ALA A 357 8.41 3.43 16.60
C ALA A 357 8.82 2.12 17.30
N PHE A 358 8.96 2.16 18.62
CA PHE A 358 9.28 0.97 19.42
C PHE A 358 8.26 -0.16 19.25
N ARG A 359 6.98 0.19 19.21
CA ARG A 359 5.91 -0.79 19.01
C ARG A 359 5.97 -1.43 17.62
N ARG A 360 6.20 -0.64 16.56
CA ARG A 360 6.33 -1.18 15.19
C ARG A 360 7.52 -2.13 15.06
N LEU A 361 8.63 -1.77 15.68
CA LEU A 361 9.82 -2.64 15.74
C LEU A 361 9.54 -3.94 16.48
N LEU A 362 8.91 -3.88 17.64
CA LEU A 362 8.57 -5.06 18.41
C LEU A 362 7.62 -5.99 17.63
N GLU A 363 6.66 -5.41 16.92
CA GLU A 363 5.79 -6.16 16.01
C GLU A 363 6.61 -6.85 14.91
N ALA A 364 7.58 -6.18 14.31
CA ALA A 364 8.45 -6.77 13.28
C ALA A 364 9.29 -7.94 13.82
N VAL A 365 9.84 -7.81 15.02
CA VAL A 365 10.63 -8.86 15.69
C VAL A 365 9.77 -10.07 16.06
N VAL A 366 8.60 -9.85 16.65
CA VAL A 366 7.68 -10.94 17.05
C VAL A 366 7.08 -11.63 15.84
N TYR A 367 6.80 -10.87 14.76
CA TYR A 367 6.28 -11.46 13.51
C TYR A 367 7.29 -12.35 12.79
N SER A 368 8.59 -12.10 12.99
CA SER A 368 9.64 -12.84 12.26
C SER A 368 9.75 -14.29 12.69
N GLU A 369 9.34 -14.63 13.90
CA GLU A 369 9.74 -15.90 14.51
C GLU A 369 8.60 -16.93 14.68
N GLY A 370 7.30 -16.60 14.51
CA GLY A 370 6.19 -17.59 14.63
C GLY A 370 6.19 -18.40 15.94
N LEU A 371 6.65 -17.79 17.03
CA LEU A 371 7.14 -18.40 18.26
C LEU A 371 6.02 -18.93 19.17
N ASP A 372 6.34 -19.94 19.98
CA ASP A 372 5.61 -20.22 21.20
C ASP A 372 5.91 -19.15 22.28
N ASP A 373 5.14 -19.13 23.36
CA ASP A 373 5.23 -18.11 24.41
C ASP A 373 6.64 -17.97 25.02
N GLU A 374 7.40 -19.06 25.13
CA GLU A 374 8.77 -19.05 25.69
C GLU A 374 9.78 -18.48 24.68
N GLN A 375 9.64 -18.82 23.45
CA GLN A 375 10.47 -18.30 22.36
C GLN A 375 10.19 -16.81 22.13
N GLU A 376 8.94 -16.37 22.18
CA GLU A 376 8.56 -14.95 22.14
C GLU A 376 9.23 -14.17 23.29
N TYR A 377 9.21 -14.69 24.51
CA TYR A 377 9.86 -14.05 25.64
C TYR A 377 11.38 -13.92 25.43
N ARG A 378 12.04 -14.95 24.91
CA ARG A 378 13.49 -14.94 24.63
C ARG A 378 13.83 -13.96 23.50
N ALA A 379 13.05 -13.92 22.43
CA ALA A 379 13.23 -12.98 21.34
C ALA A 379 13.09 -11.54 21.84
N ARG A 380 12.05 -11.27 22.60
CA ARG A 380 11.81 -9.97 23.22
C ARG A 380 12.95 -9.55 24.16
N SER A 381 13.46 -10.46 24.98
CA SER A 381 14.57 -10.17 25.89
C SER A 381 15.89 -9.89 25.14
N ARG A 382 16.14 -10.57 24.02
CA ARG A 382 17.28 -10.28 23.13
C ARG A 382 17.14 -8.91 22.49
N TRP A 383 15.95 -8.61 22.01
CA TRP A 383 15.61 -7.32 21.40
C TRP A 383 15.78 -6.15 22.37
N ASP A 384 15.21 -6.25 23.57
CA ASP A 384 15.30 -5.18 24.58
C ASP A 384 16.77 -4.89 24.95
N ARG A 385 17.60 -5.94 25.05
CA ARG A 385 19.05 -5.80 25.29
C ARG A 385 19.75 -5.13 24.12
N PHE A 386 19.47 -5.56 22.88
CA PHE A 386 20.05 -4.97 21.68
C PHE A 386 19.73 -3.48 21.56
N VAL A 387 18.50 -3.08 21.83
CA VAL A 387 18.08 -1.68 21.84
C VAL A 387 18.80 -0.89 22.94
N ALA A 388 18.88 -1.44 24.17
CA ALA A 388 19.53 -0.78 25.30
C ALA A 388 21.04 -0.55 25.05
N ASP A 389 21.74 -1.57 24.56
CA ASP A 389 23.17 -1.51 24.26
C ASP A 389 23.49 -0.45 23.19
N ASN A 390 22.71 -0.39 22.11
CA ASN A 390 22.93 0.58 21.05
C ASN A 390 22.54 2.01 21.46
N ARG A 391 21.50 2.17 22.28
CA ARG A 391 21.19 3.47 22.89
C ARG A 391 22.34 3.99 23.74
N GLN A 392 22.98 3.12 24.52
CA GLN A 392 24.13 3.47 25.32
C GLN A 392 25.33 3.89 24.45
N LYS A 393 25.64 3.12 23.38
CA LYS A 393 26.74 3.44 22.46
C LYS A 393 26.58 4.82 21.80
N ILE A 394 25.37 5.17 21.39
CA ILE A 394 25.07 6.50 20.84
C ILE A 394 25.21 7.58 21.92
N ALA A 395 24.65 7.37 23.11
CA ALA A 395 24.69 8.33 24.20
C ALA A 395 26.11 8.59 24.71
N THR A 396 27.00 7.60 24.68
CA THR A 396 28.42 7.73 25.09
C THR A 396 29.32 8.23 23.97
N GLY A 397 28.83 8.38 22.74
CA GLY A 397 29.63 8.76 21.57
C GLY A 397 30.51 7.63 21.03
N GLU A 398 30.37 6.41 21.52
CA GLU A 398 31.06 5.23 20.98
C GLU A 398 30.60 4.93 19.55
N LEU A 399 29.34 5.22 19.24
CA LEU A 399 28.77 5.16 17.89
C LEU A 399 28.30 6.56 17.48
N TYR A 400 28.96 7.12 16.47
CA TYR A 400 28.59 8.40 15.89
C TYR A 400 27.71 8.20 14.64
N PRO A 401 26.46 8.65 14.63
CA PRO A 401 25.53 8.44 13.52
C PRO A 401 25.91 9.14 12.20
N GLY A 402 26.79 10.15 12.23
CA GLY A 402 27.40 10.77 11.05
C GLY A 402 28.47 9.88 10.39
N ASP A 403 29.03 8.91 11.11
CA ASP A 403 29.92 7.91 10.52
C ASP A 403 29.10 6.89 9.73
N ARG A 404 29.14 7.01 8.42
CA ARG A 404 28.41 6.15 7.47
C ARG A 404 28.73 4.66 7.65
N ALA A 405 29.99 4.33 7.96
CA ALA A 405 30.40 2.93 8.14
C ALA A 405 29.84 2.35 9.45
N ALA A 406 29.87 3.13 10.54
CA ALA A 406 29.30 2.74 11.81
C ALA A 406 27.76 2.58 11.70
N LEU A 407 27.09 3.50 11.02
CA LEU A 407 25.65 3.44 10.80
C LEU A 407 25.25 2.27 9.89
N ALA A 408 26.02 1.96 8.85
CA ALA A 408 25.80 0.79 7.99
C ALA A 408 25.94 -0.53 8.78
N LYS A 409 26.96 -0.62 9.63
CA LYS A 409 27.13 -1.78 10.50
C LYS A 409 25.97 -1.96 11.47
N LEU A 410 25.50 -0.88 12.07
CA LEU A 410 24.35 -0.88 12.96
C LEU A 410 23.06 -1.31 12.25
N ALA A 411 22.83 -0.83 11.04
CA ALA A 411 21.69 -1.25 10.22
C ALA A 411 21.77 -2.75 9.86
N GLN A 412 22.97 -3.27 9.56
CA GLN A 412 23.16 -4.69 9.32
C GLN A 412 22.91 -5.53 10.58
N GLU A 413 23.42 -5.12 11.73
CA GLU A 413 23.16 -5.78 13.01
C GLU A 413 21.65 -5.84 13.33
N LEU A 414 20.90 -4.79 12.99
CA LEU A 414 19.44 -4.78 13.11
C LEU A 414 18.80 -5.86 12.24
N ILE A 415 19.19 -5.95 10.97
CA ILE A 415 18.67 -6.94 10.03
C ILE A 415 19.00 -8.37 10.51
N ASP A 416 20.20 -8.58 11.05
CA ASP A 416 20.64 -9.89 11.57
C ASP A 416 19.83 -10.31 12.81
N VAL A 417 19.52 -9.36 13.70
CA VAL A 417 18.68 -9.62 14.91
C VAL A 417 17.24 -9.98 14.54
N ILE A 418 16.68 -9.34 13.51
CA ILE A 418 15.31 -9.63 13.04
C ILE A 418 15.29 -10.89 12.16
N GLY A 419 16.41 -11.19 11.52
CA GLY A 419 16.56 -12.21 10.51
C GLY A 419 16.28 -11.65 9.11
N ARG A 420 17.28 -11.73 8.22
CA ARG A 420 17.21 -11.21 6.83
C ARG A 420 15.99 -11.78 6.09
N ASP A 421 15.69 -13.05 6.28
CA ASP A 421 14.56 -13.72 5.62
C ASP A 421 13.20 -13.17 6.05
N ALA A 422 13.08 -12.78 7.31
CA ALA A 422 11.89 -12.13 7.81
C ALA A 422 11.69 -10.74 7.20
N VAL A 423 12.79 -9.99 7.00
CA VAL A 423 12.76 -8.69 6.32
C VAL A 423 12.43 -8.84 4.84
N VAL A 424 12.96 -9.87 4.16
CA VAL A 424 12.59 -10.19 2.76
C VAL A 424 11.10 -10.48 2.64
N ALA A 425 10.46 -11.08 3.64
CA ALA A 425 9.02 -11.32 3.61
C ALA A 425 8.14 -10.05 3.70
N PHE A 426 8.72 -8.87 3.95
CA PHE A 426 7.99 -7.61 3.98
C PHE A 426 7.62 -7.10 2.58
N SER A 427 8.40 -7.44 1.55
CA SER A 427 8.13 -7.03 0.17
C SER A 427 8.61 -8.07 -0.83
N ALA A 428 7.81 -8.30 -1.88
CA ALA A 428 8.20 -9.15 -3.01
C ALA A 428 9.49 -8.69 -3.69
N ASP A 429 9.71 -7.38 -3.72
CA ASP A 429 10.85 -6.75 -4.38
C ASP A 429 12.19 -7.04 -3.67
N TYR A 430 12.14 -7.44 -2.39
CA TYR A 430 13.34 -7.77 -1.60
C TYR A 430 13.89 -9.16 -1.89
N ALA A 431 13.07 -10.03 -2.46
CA ALA A 431 13.47 -11.39 -2.83
C ALA A 431 14.34 -11.45 -4.09
N GLN A 432 14.40 -10.37 -4.88
CA GLN A 432 15.09 -10.34 -6.16
C GLN A 432 16.21 -9.29 -6.19
N GLY A 433 17.36 -9.67 -6.77
CA GLY A 433 18.48 -8.75 -6.93
C GLY A 433 19.11 -8.30 -5.61
N ASN A 434 19.60 -7.07 -5.60
CA ASN A 434 20.22 -6.40 -4.45
C ASN A 434 19.36 -5.24 -3.90
N ARG A 435 18.05 -5.27 -4.17
CA ARG A 435 17.13 -4.17 -3.82
C ARG A 435 17.13 -3.87 -2.31
N LEU A 436 17.07 -4.91 -1.47
CA LEU A 436 17.11 -4.77 -0.02
C LEU A 436 18.40 -4.05 0.44
N ASP A 437 19.55 -4.49 -0.08
CA ASP A 437 20.84 -3.90 0.29
C ASP A 437 20.96 -2.46 -0.21
N GLN A 438 20.49 -2.17 -1.43
CA GLN A 438 20.44 -0.79 -1.96
C GLN A 438 19.57 0.15 -1.12
N LEU A 439 18.45 -0.34 -0.58
CA LEU A 439 17.58 0.45 0.30
C LEU A 439 18.24 0.71 1.64
N ILE A 440 18.91 -0.29 2.23
CA ILE A 440 19.65 -0.13 3.48
C ILE A 440 20.79 0.87 3.29
N GLU A 441 21.62 0.68 2.24
CA GLU A 441 22.72 1.59 1.91
C GLU A 441 22.24 3.03 1.64
N GLY A 442 21.17 3.18 0.87
CA GLY A 442 20.57 4.48 0.59
C GLY A 442 20.01 5.17 1.83
N THR A 443 19.43 4.40 2.77
CA THR A 443 18.93 4.93 4.06
C THR A 443 20.09 5.44 4.91
N VAL A 444 21.11 4.62 5.05
CA VAL A 444 22.32 4.97 5.80
C VAL A 444 22.99 6.22 5.23
N ALA A 445 23.17 6.27 3.90
CA ALA A 445 23.79 7.40 3.24
C ALA A 445 23.04 8.71 3.52
N ARG A 446 21.72 8.73 3.29
CA ARG A 446 20.90 9.94 3.49
C ARG A 446 20.85 10.41 4.94
N ILE A 447 20.77 9.48 5.90
CA ILE A 447 20.74 9.84 7.33
C ILE A 447 22.10 10.38 7.75
N SER A 448 23.18 9.73 7.34
CA SER A 448 24.55 10.14 7.62
C SER A 448 24.84 11.55 7.06
N ASP A 449 24.47 11.83 5.80
CA ASP A 449 24.62 13.14 5.18
C ASP A 449 23.87 14.24 5.95
N LEU A 450 22.63 13.95 6.41
CA LEU A 450 21.84 14.90 7.21
C LEU A 450 22.46 15.18 8.59
N VAL A 451 23.13 14.20 9.19
CA VAL A 451 23.83 14.38 10.49
C VAL A 451 25.16 15.11 10.31
N GLU A 452 25.89 14.86 9.21
CA GLU A 452 27.16 15.56 8.91
C GLU A 452 26.96 17.06 8.71
N ASP A 453 25.81 17.51 8.22
CA ASP A 453 25.45 18.92 8.10
C ASP A 453 25.25 19.64 9.47
N GLY A 454 25.58 18.98 10.59
CA GLY A 454 25.48 19.52 11.93
C GLY A 454 24.10 19.39 12.57
N THR A 455 23.23 18.62 11.97
CA THR A 455 21.89 18.29 12.49
C THR A 455 22.01 17.11 13.46
N ASP A 456 21.34 17.17 14.62
CA ASP A 456 21.32 16.02 15.52
C ASP A 456 20.53 14.85 14.88
N LEU A 457 20.80 13.61 15.34
CA LEU A 457 20.17 12.42 14.77
C LEU A 457 18.63 12.47 14.81
N SER A 458 18.03 13.01 15.86
CA SER A 458 16.57 13.09 16.00
C SER A 458 15.98 14.06 14.97
N ALA A 459 16.62 15.21 14.78
CA ALA A 459 16.24 16.20 13.78
C ALA A 459 16.49 15.69 12.34
N ALA A 460 17.61 14.99 12.11
CA ALA A 460 17.91 14.33 10.84
C ALA A 460 16.85 13.27 10.48
N LEU A 461 16.44 12.44 11.44
CA LEU A 461 15.38 11.43 11.26
C LEU A 461 14.00 12.07 11.05
N ALA A 462 13.71 13.18 11.74
CA ALA A 462 12.51 13.96 11.50
C ALA A 462 12.49 14.56 10.09
N ALA A 463 13.61 15.11 9.63
CA ALA A 463 13.75 15.63 8.26
C ALA A 463 13.68 14.53 7.21
N PHE A 464 14.28 13.37 7.47
CA PHE A 464 14.23 12.20 6.61
C PHE A 464 12.81 11.63 6.45
N SER A 465 12.05 11.59 7.55
CA SER A 465 10.66 11.12 7.55
C SER A 465 9.64 12.20 7.17
N ALA A 466 10.03 13.48 7.19
CA ALA A 466 9.18 14.57 6.75
C ALA A 466 9.02 14.55 5.23
N ASP A 467 7.88 14.08 4.80
CA ASP A 467 7.49 14.03 3.40
C ASP A 467 7.02 15.44 2.94
N ARG A 468 7.99 16.35 2.73
CA ARG A 468 7.73 17.73 2.30
C ARG A 468 8.17 17.98 0.86
N ALA A 469 7.83 17.07 -0.03
CA ALA A 469 8.23 17.19 -1.44
C ALA A 469 7.06 16.90 -2.37
N VAL A 470 6.97 17.64 -3.47
CA VAL A 470 6.06 17.33 -4.59
C VAL A 470 6.39 15.96 -5.14
N ARG A 471 5.40 15.13 -5.34
CA ARG A 471 5.60 13.75 -5.79
C ARG A 471 5.46 13.63 -7.30
N ILE A 472 6.50 13.17 -7.96
CA ILE A 472 6.50 12.88 -9.40
C ILE A 472 6.55 11.36 -9.56
N MET A 473 5.51 10.76 -10.16
CA MET A 473 5.39 9.31 -10.26
C MET A 473 4.59 8.84 -11.46
N SER A 474 4.68 7.56 -11.77
CA SER A 474 3.74 6.97 -12.73
C SER A 474 2.36 6.78 -12.10
N ILE A 475 1.31 6.78 -12.93
CA ILE A 475 -0.06 6.53 -12.48
C ILE A 475 -0.17 5.21 -11.71
N HIS A 476 0.53 4.16 -12.15
CA HIS A 476 0.51 2.85 -11.47
C HIS A 476 1.01 2.93 -10.01
N LYS A 477 2.02 3.76 -9.77
CA LYS A 477 2.58 3.94 -8.42
C LYS A 477 1.69 4.77 -7.51
N SER A 478 0.84 5.61 -8.07
CA SER A 478 -0.11 6.41 -7.30
C SER A 478 -1.27 5.59 -6.69
N LYS A 479 -1.40 4.30 -7.07
CA LYS A 479 -2.48 3.44 -6.55
C LYS A 479 -2.40 3.29 -5.04
N GLY A 480 -3.49 3.64 -4.35
CA GLY A 480 -3.58 3.64 -2.89
C GLY A 480 -3.25 4.98 -2.24
N LEU A 481 -2.62 5.90 -2.97
CA LEU A 481 -2.33 7.26 -2.50
C LEU A 481 -3.48 8.22 -2.81
N GLU A 482 -3.42 9.42 -2.22
CA GLU A 482 -4.37 10.50 -2.47
C GLU A 482 -3.71 11.86 -2.17
N PHE A 483 -4.06 12.87 -2.95
CA PHE A 483 -3.42 14.19 -2.90
C PHE A 483 -4.47 15.29 -2.99
N HIS A 484 -4.18 16.44 -2.40
CA HIS A 484 -5.01 17.64 -2.59
C HIS A 484 -5.08 18.02 -4.06
N THR A 485 -3.93 18.12 -4.71
CA THR A 485 -3.77 18.50 -6.12
C THR A 485 -3.07 17.39 -6.90
N VAL A 486 -3.66 17.01 -8.02
CA VAL A 486 -3.07 16.05 -8.96
C VAL A 486 -2.92 16.71 -10.33
N ILE A 487 -1.73 16.62 -10.88
CA ILE A 487 -1.43 16.99 -12.27
C ILE A 487 -1.25 15.70 -13.06
N VAL A 488 -2.08 15.44 -14.05
CA VAL A 488 -1.85 14.35 -15.02
C VAL A 488 -1.19 14.96 -16.24
N MET A 489 0.12 14.76 -16.32
CA MET A 489 0.96 15.38 -17.34
C MET A 489 0.97 14.56 -18.63
N GLY A 490 0.77 15.24 -19.77
CA GLY A 490 0.84 14.63 -21.08
C GLY A 490 -0.35 13.70 -21.39
N VAL A 491 -1.57 14.22 -21.32
CA VAL A 491 -2.78 13.47 -21.73
C VAL A 491 -2.83 13.39 -23.28
N GLU A 492 -1.90 12.63 -23.85
CA GLU A 492 -1.61 12.50 -25.26
C GLU A 492 -1.70 11.04 -25.70
N GLN A 493 -2.08 10.77 -26.96
CA GLN A 493 -2.14 9.40 -27.49
C GLN A 493 -0.80 8.66 -27.40
N GLN A 494 0.31 9.40 -27.50
CA GLN A 494 1.66 8.85 -27.43
C GLN A 494 2.10 8.52 -25.99
N THR A 495 1.37 8.96 -24.99
CA THR A 495 1.62 8.66 -23.57
C THR A 495 0.76 7.49 -23.11
N PHE A 496 -0.47 7.40 -23.63
CA PHE A 496 -1.42 6.33 -23.36
C PHE A 496 -1.46 5.38 -24.57
N TRP A 497 -0.55 4.40 -24.59
CA TRP A 497 -0.43 3.40 -25.64
C TRP A 497 -0.59 2.00 -25.09
N GLY A 498 -1.52 1.24 -25.60
CA GLY A 498 -1.85 -0.10 -25.13
C GLY A 498 -3.29 -0.47 -25.50
N LYS A 499 -3.86 -1.42 -24.78
CA LYS A 499 -5.27 -1.73 -24.91
C LYS A 499 -6.09 -0.63 -24.24
N ILE A 500 -7.12 -0.15 -24.92
CA ILE A 500 -7.88 1.01 -24.46
C ILE A 500 -8.51 0.78 -23.08
N GLU A 501 -8.92 -0.45 -22.76
CA GLU A 501 -9.49 -0.80 -21.47
C GLU A 501 -8.46 -0.65 -20.33
N GLU A 502 -7.21 -1.04 -20.58
CA GLU A 502 -6.12 -0.91 -19.61
C GLU A 502 -5.72 0.56 -19.42
N GLU A 503 -5.70 1.34 -20.52
CA GLU A 503 -5.38 2.78 -20.46
C GLU A 503 -6.51 3.57 -19.77
N ARG A 504 -7.79 3.21 -20.00
CA ARG A 504 -8.93 3.77 -19.25
C ARG A 504 -8.81 3.50 -17.76
N ALA A 505 -8.48 2.26 -17.37
CA ALA A 505 -8.30 1.89 -15.97
C ALA A 505 -7.12 2.67 -15.35
N ALA A 506 -6.00 2.79 -16.05
CA ALA A 506 -4.86 3.58 -15.59
C ALA A 506 -5.23 5.05 -15.43
N TYR A 507 -5.85 5.67 -16.42
CA TYR A 507 -6.28 7.06 -16.36
C TYR A 507 -7.27 7.31 -15.21
N PHE A 508 -8.25 6.40 -15.04
CA PHE A 508 -9.20 6.43 -13.92
C PHE A 508 -8.51 6.38 -12.56
N VAL A 509 -7.48 5.52 -12.41
CA VAL A 509 -6.64 5.52 -11.20
C VAL A 509 -6.02 6.89 -10.99
N GLY A 510 -5.39 7.48 -12.01
CA GLY A 510 -4.71 8.77 -11.90
C GLY A 510 -5.65 9.90 -11.44
N ILE A 511 -6.75 10.12 -12.14
CA ILE A 511 -7.70 11.19 -11.81
C ILE A 511 -8.39 10.99 -10.46
N SER A 512 -8.55 9.74 -10.03
CA SER A 512 -9.17 9.41 -8.73
C SER A 512 -8.25 9.62 -7.52
N ARG A 513 -7.02 10.06 -7.74
CA ARG A 513 -6.10 10.45 -6.65
C ARG A 513 -6.36 11.86 -6.15
N ALA A 514 -7.00 12.72 -6.95
CA ALA A 514 -7.28 14.11 -6.58
C ALA A 514 -8.40 14.24 -5.55
N LYS A 515 -8.16 15.04 -4.51
CA LYS A 515 -9.18 15.45 -3.53
C LYS A 515 -9.90 16.73 -3.97
N GLN A 516 -9.16 17.77 -4.34
CA GLN A 516 -9.71 19.11 -4.61
C GLN A 516 -9.40 19.62 -6.00
N ARG A 517 -8.17 19.42 -6.51
CA ARG A 517 -7.73 19.99 -7.79
C ARG A 517 -7.16 18.92 -8.70
N LEU A 518 -7.60 18.92 -9.96
CA LEU A 518 -7.10 18.09 -11.04
C LEU A 518 -6.69 18.97 -12.21
N VAL A 519 -5.42 18.87 -12.61
CA VAL A 519 -4.86 19.57 -13.78
C VAL A 519 -4.47 18.54 -14.81
N LEU A 520 -4.96 18.69 -16.03
CA LEU A 520 -4.63 17.84 -17.18
C LEU A 520 -3.83 18.68 -18.18
N THR A 521 -2.69 18.17 -18.61
CA THR A 521 -1.86 18.91 -19.56
C THR A 521 -1.68 18.19 -20.89
N ILE A 522 -1.52 18.98 -21.94
CA ILE A 522 -1.26 18.53 -23.30
C ILE A 522 -0.22 19.46 -23.93
N CYS A 523 0.69 18.91 -24.73
CA CYS A 523 1.57 19.68 -25.59
C CYS A 523 1.34 19.38 -27.06
N ASP A 524 1.63 20.35 -27.95
CA ASP A 524 1.69 20.11 -29.38
C ASP A 524 3.00 19.41 -29.76
N HIS A 525 4.07 19.74 -29.04
CA HIS A 525 5.41 19.26 -29.33
C HIS A 525 6.17 18.92 -28.06
N ARG A 526 6.89 17.80 -28.09
CA ARG A 526 7.87 17.43 -27.06
C ARG A 526 9.17 17.05 -27.74
N ASP A 527 10.23 17.78 -27.47
CA ASP A 527 11.56 17.42 -27.94
C ASP A 527 11.93 16.03 -27.45
N ARG A 528 12.79 15.34 -28.21
CA ARG A 528 13.27 14.03 -27.81
C ARG A 528 14.15 14.14 -26.58
N PRO A 529 13.75 13.58 -25.43
CA PRO A 529 14.58 13.63 -24.23
C PRO A 529 15.80 12.72 -24.34
N ASP A 530 16.83 13.02 -23.55
CA ASP A 530 18.02 12.20 -23.47
C ASP A 530 17.68 10.78 -23.02
N GLY A 531 18.28 9.80 -23.70
CA GLY A 531 18.06 8.37 -23.42
C GLY A 531 16.78 7.76 -24.02
N ALA A 532 15.95 8.52 -24.73
CA ALA A 532 14.75 7.97 -25.35
C ALA A 532 15.10 7.11 -26.59
N PRO A 533 14.79 5.79 -26.60
CA PRO A 533 15.12 4.91 -27.72
C PRO A 533 14.25 5.20 -28.96
N ARG A 534 12.98 5.50 -28.74
CA ARG A 534 11.98 5.90 -29.77
C ARG A 534 11.20 7.07 -29.23
N TRP A 535 10.95 8.08 -30.06
CA TRP A 535 10.22 9.27 -29.68
C TRP A 535 9.47 9.88 -30.86
N THR A 536 8.25 10.29 -30.62
CA THR A 536 7.45 11.05 -31.56
C THR A 536 7.29 12.45 -31.02
N SER A 537 7.96 13.44 -31.60
CA SER A 537 7.96 14.81 -31.05
C SER A 537 6.60 15.51 -31.24
N GLN A 538 5.93 15.29 -32.38
CA GLN A 538 4.58 15.83 -32.57
C GLN A 538 3.57 15.03 -31.72
N ARG A 539 2.77 15.73 -30.94
CA ARG A 539 1.82 15.11 -30.00
C ARG A 539 0.38 15.29 -30.46
N THR A 540 -0.46 14.37 -30.08
CA THR A 540 -1.88 14.38 -30.37
C THR A 540 -2.65 14.22 -29.07
N ALA A 541 -3.53 15.16 -28.78
CA ALA A 541 -4.40 15.13 -27.62
C ALA A 541 -5.21 13.82 -27.56
N HIS A 542 -5.36 13.24 -26.37
CA HIS A 542 -6.21 12.07 -26.19
C HIS A 542 -7.66 12.52 -26.02
N ALA A 543 -8.38 12.65 -27.13
CA ALA A 543 -9.71 13.26 -27.18
C ALA A 543 -10.71 12.64 -26.21
N GLU A 544 -10.72 11.30 -26.07
CA GLU A 544 -11.63 10.62 -25.14
C GLU A 544 -11.35 11.05 -23.68
N PHE A 545 -10.09 11.02 -23.24
CA PHE A 545 -9.74 11.30 -21.84
C PHE A 545 -9.96 12.77 -21.48
N LEU A 546 -9.69 13.67 -22.40
CA LEU A 546 -9.96 15.10 -22.20
C LEU A 546 -11.46 15.39 -22.22
N GLY A 547 -12.22 14.71 -23.08
CA GLY A 547 -13.67 14.88 -23.17
C GLY A 547 -14.40 14.59 -21.85
N TYR A 548 -13.86 13.71 -21.00
CA TYR A 548 -14.43 13.51 -19.65
C TYR A 548 -14.26 14.73 -18.75
N ALA A 549 -13.20 15.53 -18.93
CA ALA A 549 -12.93 16.70 -18.12
C ALA A 549 -13.66 17.96 -18.63
N GLU A 550 -13.73 18.16 -19.97
CA GLU A 550 -14.26 19.38 -20.60
C GLU A 550 -15.68 19.74 -20.17
N THR A 551 -16.50 18.73 -19.82
CA THR A 551 -17.86 18.95 -19.35
C THR A 551 -17.90 19.55 -17.94
N TYR A 552 -16.84 19.39 -17.14
CA TYR A 552 -16.82 19.75 -15.73
C TYR A 552 -15.68 20.72 -15.34
N ALA A 553 -14.85 21.13 -16.32
CA ALA A 553 -13.76 22.09 -16.16
C ALA A 553 -14.24 23.53 -15.94
#